data_2d14fdf533253444fba7f98ec1701569
#
_entry.id   2d14fdf533253444fba7f98ec1701569
#
_cell.length_a   1.000
_cell.length_b   1.000
_cell.length_c   1.000
_cell.angle_alpha   90.00
_cell.angle_beta   90.00
_cell.angle_gamma   90.00
#
_symmetry.space_group_name_H-M   'P 1'
#
loop_
_entity.id
_entity.type
_entity.pdbx_description
1 polymer ?
#
loop_
_entity_poly.entity_id
_entity_poly.type
_entity_poly.pdbx_seq_one_letter_code
_entity_poly.pdbx_strand_id
1 'polypeptide(L)'
;MLFRSDASGFGEDYDDAFFGGDGLARLEKWAADNAGTAPQVDDDLRTGPAIFRPSKIVCIGLNFTDHAIEAGMQIPEEPVVFFKASSAYCGVNDNLIIPKTSKKTDWELELAFVIGKEASYVDEDSAMEHVAGYAMHNDYSERNFQLERGGQWVKGKSCDSFAPFGPFMATVDEIKDIYNLKMVLKVNGATKQDRTEEHTSELQSQASLVCRLLLEKKHPSRADIVCRLHPDNQ
;
A
#
# COMPACT_ATOMS: atom_id res chain seq x y z
N MET A 1 9.32 -21.01 -6.05
CA MET A 1 10.66 -20.43 -6.17
C MET A 1 10.45 -19.08 -6.84
N LEU A 2 10.55 -17.97 -6.10
CA LEU A 2 10.45 -16.64 -6.69
C LEU A 2 11.75 -16.40 -7.48
N PHE A 3 11.64 -16.25 -8.78
CA PHE A 3 12.78 -15.85 -9.60
C PHE A 3 13.01 -14.36 -9.38
N ARG A 4 14.14 -14.01 -8.76
CA ARG A 4 14.60 -12.64 -8.61
C ARG A 4 15.64 -12.38 -9.67
N SER A 5 15.28 -11.68 -10.72
CA SER A 5 16.21 -11.23 -11.75
C SER A 5 16.61 -9.79 -11.53
N ASP A 6 17.87 -9.48 -11.77
CA ASP A 6 18.37 -8.11 -11.75
C ASP A 6 17.84 -7.36 -12.99
N ALA A 7 17.00 -6.37 -12.74
CA ALA A 7 16.45 -5.49 -13.76
C ALA A 7 17.21 -4.15 -13.88
N SER A 8 18.39 -4.02 -13.27
CA SER A 8 19.20 -2.79 -13.36
C SER A 8 19.54 -2.40 -14.81
N GLY A 9 19.65 -3.39 -15.71
CA GLY A 9 19.82 -3.16 -17.14
C GLY A 9 18.64 -2.50 -17.85
N PHE A 10 17.45 -2.46 -17.22
CA PHE A 10 16.30 -1.70 -17.70
C PHE A 10 16.54 -0.19 -17.54
N GLY A 11 17.21 0.22 -16.47
CA GLY A 11 17.73 1.57 -16.28
C GLY A 11 16.73 2.65 -15.91
N GLU A 12 15.51 2.28 -15.50
CA GLU A 12 14.48 3.21 -15.07
C GLU A 12 14.08 2.95 -13.60
N ASP A 13 13.78 4.01 -12.86
CA ASP A 13 13.16 3.93 -11.54
C ASP A 13 11.64 3.74 -11.68
N TYR A 14 11.03 3.02 -10.76
CA TYR A 14 9.58 2.81 -10.72
C TYR A 14 8.90 3.99 -10.03
N ASP A 15 9.05 5.16 -10.64
CA ASP A 15 8.54 6.44 -10.16
C ASP A 15 7.22 6.84 -10.85
N ASP A 16 6.78 8.07 -10.61
CA ASP A 16 5.55 8.59 -11.20
C ASP A 16 5.63 8.82 -12.72
N ALA A 17 6.82 9.04 -13.28
CA ALA A 17 7.01 9.13 -14.73
C ALA A 17 6.92 7.74 -15.39
N PHE A 18 7.48 6.72 -14.72
CA PHE A 18 7.36 5.33 -15.15
C PHE A 18 5.89 4.87 -15.20
N PHE A 19 5.15 5.04 -14.09
CA PHE A 19 3.75 4.60 -14.02
C PHE A 19 2.80 5.47 -14.83
N GLY A 20 3.05 6.76 -14.93
CA GLY A 20 2.22 7.70 -15.69
C GLY A 20 2.37 7.60 -17.22
N GLY A 21 3.35 6.82 -17.68
CA GLY A 21 3.63 6.56 -19.09
C GLY A 21 3.37 5.10 -19.48
N ASP A 22 4.19 4.59 -20.37
CA ASP A 22 4.19 3.20 -20.84
C ASP A 22 5.26 2.32 -20.12
N GLY A 23 5.73 2.73 -18.94
CA GLY A 23 6.82 2.08 -18.20
C GLY A 23 6.56 0.60 -17.92
N LEU A 24 5.35 0.21 -17.52
CA LEU A 24 5.01 -1.20 -17.31
C LEU A 24 5.14 -2.01 -18.61
N ALA A 25 4.64 -1.50 -19.74
CA ALA A 25 4.74 -2.21 -21.02
C ALA A 25 6.20 -2.32 -21.50
N ARG A 26 7.03 -1.28 -21.26
CA ARG A 26 8.47 -1.34 -21.55
C ARG A 26 9.19 -2.35 -20.67
N LEU A 27 8.86 -2.39 -19.38
CA LEU A 27 9.42 -3.37 -18.43
C LEU A 27 9.03 -4.79 -18.81
N GLU A 28 7.76 -5.03 -19.14
CA GLU A 28 7.28 -6.33 -19.61
C GLU A 28 8.05 -6.81 -20.83
N LYS A 29 8.20 -5.94 -21.82
CA LYS A 29 8.97 -6.24 -23.02
C LYS A 29 10.44 -6.55 -22.68
N TRP A 30 11.06 -5.70 -21.86
CA TRP A 30 12.45 -5.92 -21.43
C TRP A 30 12.61 -7.25 -20.69
N ALA A 31 11.68 -7.56 -19.78
CA ALA A 31 11.69 -8.82 -19.04
C ALA A 31 11.55 -10.03 -19.97
N ALA A 32 10.67 -9.98 -20.96
CA ALA A 32 10.54 -11.03 -21.96
C ALA A 32 11.82 -11.23 -22.78
N ASP A 33 12.46 -10.15 -23.21
CA ASP A 33 13.69 -10.18 -23.99
C ASP A 33 14.90 -10.68 -23.15
N ASN A 34 14.89 -10.54 -21.82
CA ASN A 34 15.99 -10.86 -20.91
C ASN A 34 15.73 -12.02 -19.93
N ALA A 35 14.57 -12.67 -19.97
CA ALA A 35 14.15 -13.70 -19.01
C ALA A 35 15.15 -14.86 -18.81
N GLY A 36 15.99 -15.17 -19.81
CA GLY A 36 17.01 -16.24 -19.73
C GLY A 36 18.42 -15.75 -19.45
N THR A 37 18.66 -14.45 -19.44
CA THR A 37 20.01 -13.85 -19.41
C THR A 37 20.22 -12.87 -18.26
N ALA A 38 19.15 -12.30 -17.70
CA ALA A 38 19.25 -11.40 -16.56
C ALA A 38 19.84 -12.13 -15.34
N PRO A 39 20.85 -11.55 -14.66
CA PRO A 39 21.43 -12.17 -13.47
C PRO A 39 20.40 -12.43 -12.40
N GLN A 40 20.57 -13.48 -11.64
CA GLN A 40 19.76 -13.69 -10.43
C GLN A 40 20.27 -12.79 -9.30
N VAL A 41 19.34 -12.21 -8.55
CA VAL A 41 19.65 -11.39 -7.38
C VAL A 41 19.77 -12.29 -6.16
N ASP A 42 20.78 -12.05 -5.33
CA ASP A 42 21.02 -12.77 -4.09
C ASP A 42 19.86 -12.51 -3.10
N ASP A 43 19.39 -13.57 -2.44
CA ASP A 43 18.30 -13.50 -1.45
C ASP A 43 18.68 -12.71 -0.18
N ASP A 44 19.97 -12.54 0.08
CA ASP A 44 20.49 -11.80 1.24
C ASP A 44 20.52 -10.27 1.04
N LEU A 45 20.22 -9.79 -0.17
CA LEU A 45 20.18 -8.35 -0.42
C LEU A 45 19.02 -7.68 0.32
N ARG A 46 19.29 -6.47 0.84
CA ARG A 46 18.25 -5.62 1.43
C ARG A 46 17.14 -5.37 0.41
N THR A 47 15.92 -5.74 0.79
CA THR A 47 14.73 -5.43 0.00
C THR A 47 14.29 -4.00 0.32
N GLY A 48 14.45 -3.10 -0.62
CA GLY A 48 13.90 -1.73 -0.58
C GLY A 48 12.37 -1.73 -0.74
N PRO A 49 11.73 -0.56 -0.73
CA PRO A 49 10.34 -0.43 -1.12
C PRO A 49 10.14 -0.88 -2.58
N ALA A 50 8.95 -1.41 -2.89
CA ALA A 50 8.66 -1.98 -4.21
C ALA A 50 8.58 -0.94 -5.35
N ILE A 51 8.35 0.32 -5.02
CA ILE A 51 8.33 1.45 -5.96
C ILE A 51 9.14 2.61 -5.40
N PHE A 52 9.46 3.59 -6.22
CA PHE A 52 10.08 4.84 -5.77
C PHE A 52 9.19 5.55 -4.75
N ARG A 53 9.78 6.41 -3.92
CA ARG A 53 9.06 7.14 -2.87
C ARG A 53 7.92 7.97 -3.46
N PRO A 54 6.66 7.67 -3.13
CA PRO A 54 5.52 8.42 -3.65
C PRO A 54 5.46 9.84 -3.06
N SER A 55 4.90 10.77 -3.81
CA SER A 55 4.67 12.15 -3.35
C SER A 55 3.62 12.20 -2.24
N LYS A 56 2.67 11.26 -2.24
CA LYS A 56 1.56 11.17 -1.27
C LYS A 56 1.32 9.72 -0.88
N ILE A 57 1.08 9.51 0.41
CA ILE A 57 0.55 8.27 0.96
C ILE A 57 -0.78 8.64 1.62
N VAL A 58 -1.88 8.32 0.94
CA VAL A 58 -3.24 8.59 1.41
C VAL A 58 -3.80 7.30 1.99
N CYS A 59 -4.31 7.36 3.20
CA CYS A 59 -4.84 6.22 3.92
C CYS A 59 -6.31 6.43 4.28
N ILE A 60 -7.05 5.32 4.35
CA ILE A 60 -8.44 5.30 4.76
C ILE A 60 -8.51 4.60 6.12
N GLY A 61 -8.96 5.31 7.13
CA GLY A 61 -9.15 4.77 8.47
C GLY A 61 -10.56 4.25 8.71
N LEU A 62 -10.70 3.39 9.73
CA LEU A 62 -11.97 2.74 10.12
C LEU A 62 -12.64 2.02 8.94
N ASN A 63 -11.82 1.43 8.11
CA ASN A 63 -12.19 0.89 6.82
C ASN A 63 -12.79 -0.53 6.92
N PHE A 64 -12.72 -1.14 8.10
CA PHE A 64 -13.27 -2.46 8.40
C PHE A 64 -14.25 -2.34 9.54
N THR A 65 -15.46 -2.90 9.36
CA THR A 65 -16.53 -2.91 10.37
C THR A 65 -16.04 -3.51 11.68
N ASP A 66 -15.29 -4.62 11.61
CA ASP A 66 -14.71 -5.28 12.77
C ASP A 66 -13.75 -4.36 13.53
N HIS A 67 -12.91 -3.62 12.79
CA HIS A 67 -11.97 -2.69 13.41
C HIS A 67 -12.67 -1.50 14.09
N ALA A 68 -13.76 -1.01 13.53
CA ALA A 68 -14.58 0.03 14.17
C ALA A 68 -15.21 -0.50 15.48
N ILE A 69 -15.71 -1.74 15.47
CA ILE A 69 -16.29 -2.40 16.64
C ILE A 69 -15.22 -2.64 17.71
N GLU A 70 -14.06 -3.18 17.36
CA GLU A 70 -12.92 -3.42 18.27
C GLU A 70 -12.41 -2.11 18.90
N ALA A 71 -12.38 -1.03 18.12
CA ALA A 71 -11.99 0.30 18.60
C ALA A 71 -13.08 0.99 19.42
N GLY A 72 -14.29 0.42 19.53
CA GLY A 72 -15.43 1.04 20.19
C GLY A 72 -15.92 2.33 19.52
N MET A 73 -15.64 2.48 18.22
CA MET A 73 -16.00 3.64 17.41
C MET A 73 -17.26 3.37 16.59
N GLN A 74 -18.06 4.40 16.34
CA GLN A 74 -19.17 4.28 15.40
C GLN A 74 -18.62 4.20 13.97
N ILE A 75 -19.29 3.44 13.11
CA ILE A 75 -18.97 3.41 11.69
C ILE A 75 -19.21 4.83 11.14
N PRO A 76 -18.19 5.48 10.57
CA PRO A 76 -18.34 6.84 10.08
C PRO A 76 -19.22 6.89 8.83
N GLU A 77 -20.02 7.96 8.68
CA GLU A 77 -20.86 8.19 7.49
C GLU A 77 -20.00 8.48 6.24
N GLU A 78 -18.80 9.01 6.44
CA GLU A 78 -17.82 9.29 5.39
C GLU A 78 -16.47 8.62 5.74
N PRO A 79 -15.66 8.28 4.71
CA PRO A 79 -14.34 7.71 4.95
C PRO A 79 -13.43 8.62 5.75
N VAL A 80 -12.80 8.10 6.79
CA VAL A 80 -11.77 8.82 7.52
C VAL A 80 -10.50 8.85 6.68
N VAL A 81 -10.23 9.96 6.01
CA VAL A 81 -9.04 10.15 5.16
C VAL A 81 -7.91 10.77 5.98
N PHE A 82 -6.75 10.14 5.95
CA PHE A 82 -5.54 10.70 6.56
C PHE A 82 -4.31 10.43 5.68
N PHE A 83 -3.18 11.03 6.06
CA PHE A 83 -1.93 10.91 5.33
C PHE A 83 -0.85 10.29 6.20
N LYS A 84 0.06 9.57 5.55
CA LYS A 84 1.39 9.31 6.08
C LYS A 84 2.39 10.21 5.35
N ALA A 85 3.35 10.76 6.09
CA ALA A 85 4.43 11.51 5.46
C ALA A 85 5.24 10.59 4.53
N SER A 86 5.60 11.09 3.35
CA SER A 86 6.44 10.33 2.42
C SER A 86 7.83 10.01 3.02
N SER A 87 8.29 10.76 4.03
CA SER A 87 9.50 10.46 4.79
C SER A 87 9.40 9.22 5.68
N ALA A 88 8.18 8.76 6.00
CA ALA A 88 7.98 7.51 6.74
C ALA A 88 8.14 6.24 5.88
N TYR A 89 8.23 6.41 4.55
CA TYR A 89 8.31 5.33 3.57
C TYR A 89 9.64 4.59 3.63
N CYS A 90 9.60 3.25 3.71
CA CYS A 90 10.78 2.40 3.85
C CYS A 90 10.53 0.99 3.27
N GLY A 91 11.58 0.18 3.18
CA GLY A 91 11.48 -1.22 2.79
C GLY A 91 10.84 -2.09 3.87
N VAL A 92 10.25 -3.21 3.47
CA VAL A 92 9.50 -4.11 4.36
C VAL A 92 10.36 -4.74 5.47
N ASN A 93 11.65 -4.89 5.24
CA ASN A 93 12.61 -5.46 6.18
C ASN A 93 13.48 -4.40 6.87
N ASP A 94 13.19 -3.11 6.66
CA ASP A 94 13.89 -2.04 7.35
C ASP A 94 13.49 -2.00 8.83
N ASN A 95 14.42 -1.55 9.67
CA ASN A 95 14.16 -1.43 11.11
C ASN A 95 13.09 -0.37 11.38
N LEU A 96 12.12 -0.73 12.19
CA LEU A 96 11.13 0.21 12.70
C LEU A 96 11.81 1.11 13.77
N ILE A 97 11.81 2.42 13.53
CA ILE A 97 12.37 3.41 14.44
C ILE A 97 11.29 3.82 15.43
N ILE A 98 11.34 3.25 16.62
CA ILE A 98 10.39 3.59 17.69
C ILE A 98 10.71 5.00 18.24
N PRO A 99 9.76 5.96 18.19
CA PRO A 99 9.98 7.30 18.75
C PRO A 99 10.30 7.25 20.26
N LYS A 100 11.22 8.11 20.73
CA LYS A 100 11.70 8.11 22.12
C LYS A 100 10.59 8.20 23.17
N THR A 101 9.48 8.83 22.86
CA THR A 101 8.33 8.98 23.77
C THR A 101 7.18 8.08 23.44
N SER A 102 7.37 7.12 22.55
CA SER A 102 6.38 6.10 22.16
C SER A 102 6.02 5.20 23.35
N LYS A 103 4.75 4.86 23.43
CA LYS A 103 4.21 3.96 24.46
C LYS A 103 3.24 2.92 23.89
N LYS A 104 2.72 3.17 22.70
CA LYS A 104 1.63 2.40 22.11
C LYS A 104 1.84 2.23 20.61
N THR A 105 3.05 1.82 20.20
CA THR A 105 3.31 1.49 18.80
C THR A 105 2.61 0.19 18.44
N ASP A 106 1.86 0.22 17.35
CA ASP A 106 0.99 -0.84 16.90
C ASP A 106 1.15 -1.08 15.39
N TRP A 107 0.75 -2.25 14.93
CA TRP A 107 0.77 -2.66 13.53
C TRP A 107 -0.63 -2.56 12.91
N GLU A 108 -0.68 -2.36 11.61
CA GLU A 108 -1.89 -2.49 10.79
C GLU A 108 -1.49 -3.06 9.44
N LEU A 109 -1.82 -4.31 9.17
CA LEU A 109 -1.63 -4.90 7.84
C LEU A 109 -2.79 -4.49 6.95
N GLU A 110 -2.49 -3.98 5.75
CA GLU A 110 -3.48 -3.45 4.83
C GLU A 110 -3.09 -3.63 3.37
N LEU A 111 -4.03 -3.41 2.46
CA LEU A 111 -3.90 -3.43 1.04
C LEU A 111 -3.41 -2.09 0.49
N ALA A 112 -2.47 -2.10 -0.45
CA ALA A 112 -1.95 -0.93 -1.13
C ALA A 112 -2.33 -0.88 -2.61
N PHE A 113 -2.92 0.24 -3.05
CA PHE A 113 -3.15 0.55 -4.45
C PHE A 113 -2.10 1.55 -4.93
N VAL A 114 -1.41 1.25 -6.00
CA VAL A 114 -0.50 2.18 -6.67
C VAL A 114 -1.25 2.84 -7.81
N ILE A 115 -1.39 4.16 -7.75
CA ILE A 115 -2.04 4.91 -8.82
C ILE A 115 -1.03 5.19 -9.92
N GLY A 116 -1.27 4.63 -11.10
CA GLY A 116 -0.38 4.72 -12.26
C GLY A 116 -0.80 5.73 -13.31
N LYS A 117 -2.07 6.14 -13.32
CA LYS A 117 -2.57 7.15 -14.26
C LYS A 117 -3.04 8.38 -13.51
N GLU A 118 -2.83 9.55 -14.10
CA GLU A 118 -3.42 10.78 -13.58
C GLU A 118 -4.93 10.66 -13.48
N ALA A 119 -5.49 11.05 -12.33
CA ALA A 119 -6.91 10.95 -12.05
C ALA A 119 -7.42 12.23 -11.39
N SER A 120 -8.49 12.79 -11.92
CA SER A 120 -9.19 13.94 -11.37
C SER A 120 -10.66 13.87 -11.78
N TYR A 121 -11.56 13.92 -10.81
CA TYR A 121 -13.01 13.82 -11.06
C TYR A 121 -13.42 12.55 -11.84
N VAL A 122 -12.81 11.43 -11.47
CA VAL A 122 -13.05 10.13 -12.10
C VAL A 122 -14.31 9.50 -11.53
N ASP A 123 -15.17 8.97 -12.40
CA ASP A 123 -16.36 8.22 -11.98
C ASP A 123 -15.96 6.90 -11.29
N GLU A 124 -16.82 6.40 -10.40
CA GLU A 124 -16.59 5.18 -9.63
C GLU A 124 -16.30 3.97 -10.52
N ASP A 125 -17.07 3.81 -11.60
CA ASP A 125 -16.95 2.69 -12.55
C ASP A 125 -15.59 2.66 -13.27
N SER A 126 -14.92 3.80 -13.42
CA SER A 126 -13.64 3.93 -14.15
C SER A 126 -12.42 4.07 -13.23
N ALA A 127 -12.61 4.19 -11.92
CA ALA A 127 -11.50 4.46 -11.01
C ALA A 127 -10.42 3.38 -10.98
N MET A 128 -10.82 2.10 -11.12
CA MET A 128 -9.88 0.99 -11.15
C MET A 128 -8.96 0.99 -12.38
N GLU A 129 -9.33 1.68 -13.46
CA GLU A 129 -8.49 1.85 -14.64
C GLU A 129 -7.23 2.72 -14.37
N HIS A 130 -7.22 3.46 -13.26
CA HIS A 130 -6.11 4.30 -12.84
C HIS A 130 -5.12 3.57 -11.92
N VAL A 131 -5.43 2.33 -11.52
CA VAL A 131 -4.57 1.51 -10.67
C VAL A 131 -3.52 0.80 -11.52
N ALA A 132 -2.24 0.95 -11.16
CA ALA A 132 -1.12 0.23 -11.80
C ALA A 132 -0.89 -1.15 -11.18
N GLY A 133 -1.20 -1.30 -9.89
CA GLY A 133 -0.98 -2.55 -9.18
C GLY A 133 -1.22 -2.42 -7.68
N TYR A 134 -0.89 -3.50 -6.99
CA TYR A 134 -1.18 -3.72 -5.59
C TYR A 134 0.07 -4.16 -4.84
N ALA A 135 0.17 -3.76 -3.58
CA ALA A 135 1.28 -4.17 -2.72
C ALA A 135 0.82 -4.35 -1.27
N MET A 136 1.70 -4.88 -0.46
CA MET A 136 1.53 -4.86 0.99
C MET A 136 2.16 -3.61 1.58
N HIS A 137 1.53 -3.06 2.57
CA HIS A 137 2.07 -2.02 3.41
C HIS A 137 1.77 -2.33 4.89
N ASN A 138 2.50 -1.84 5.88
CA ASN A 138 2.15 -1.89 7.29
C ASN A 138 1.93 -0.47 7.82
N ASP A 139 0.68 -0.07 8.08
CA ASP A 139 0.36 1.26 8.58
C ASP A 139 0.70 1.38 10.07
N TYR A 140 2.01 1.28 10.40
CA TYR A 140 2.45 1.44 11.77
C TYR A 140 1.91 2.72 12.40
N SER A 141 1.42 2.58 13.61
CA SER A 141 0.73 3.63 14.33
C SER A 141 1.26 3.76 15.76
N GLU A 142 1.62 4.95 16.18
CA GLU A 142 1.79 5.25 17.60
C GLU A 142 0.47 5.78 18.13
N ARG A 143 -0.31 4.91 18.76
CA ARG A 143 -1.69 5.19 19.18
C ARG A 143 -1.80 6.35 20.17
N ASN A 144 -0.81 6.53 21.06
CA ASN A 144 -0.81 7.68 21.97
C ASN A 144 -0.69 9.01 21.20
N PHE A 145 0.16 9.05 20.16
CA PHE A 145 0.31 10.26 19.35
C PHE A 145 -0.92 10.51 18.47
N GLN A 146 -1.50 9.43 17.93
CA GLN A 146 -2.65 9.47 17.05
C GLN A 146 -3.90 9.98 17.75
N LEU A 147 -4.25 9.39 18.91
CA LEU A 147 -5.56 9.52 19.52
C LEU A 147 -5.55 10.38 20.79
N GLU A 148 -4.46 10.35 21.58
CA GLU A 148 -4.43 10.95 22.91
C GLU A 148 -3.78 12.34 22.97
N ARG A 149 -3.31 12.84 21.81
CA ARG A 149 -2.62 14.16 21.71
C ARG A 149 -3.33 15.12 20.74
N GLY A 150 -4.62 15.34 20.94
CA GLY A 150 -5.42 16.30 20.20
C GLY A 150 -5.99 15.80 18.88
N GLY A 151 -6.06 14.46 18.66
CA GLY A 151 -6.82 13.84 17.57
C GLY A 151 -6.25 14.02 16.15
N GLN A 152 -5.03 14.52 16.00
CA GLN A 152 -4.36 14.64 14.71
C GLN A 152 -3.65 13.34 14.36
N TRP A 153 -4.30 12.47 13.60
CA TRP A 153 -3.82 11.13 13.29
C TRP A 153 -2.43 11.09 12.68
N VAL A 154 -2.10 12.06 11.83
CA VAL A 154 -0.80 12.16 11.18
C VAL A 154 0.39 12.08 12.15
N LYS A 155 0.23 12.56 13.39
CA LYS A 155 1.29 12.51 14.42
C LYS A 155 1.70 11.08 14.77
N GLY A 156 0.74 10.17 14.83
CA GLY A 156 0.98 8.75 15.13
C GLY A 156 1.25 7.90 13.91
N LYS A 157 0.83 8.37 12.73
CA LYS A 157 0.89 7.65 11.46
C LYS A 157 2.15 7.96 10.63
N SER A 158 2.86 9.04 10.93
CA SER A 158 3.95 9.58 10.10
C SER A 158 5.32 9.62 10.79
N CYS A 159 5.53 8.80 11.83
CA CYS A 159 6.87 8.63 12.40
C CYS A 159 7.80 7.98 11.36
N ASP A 160 9.10 8.21 11.50
CA ASP A 160 10.09 7.65 10.59
C ASP A 160 9.99 6.12 10.53
N SER A 161 10.10 5.54 9.34
CA SER A 161 9.95 4.10 9.07
C SER A 161 8.56 3.49 9.35
N PHE A 162 7.53 4.32 9.59
CA PHE A 162 6.18 3.82 9.89
C PHE A 162 5.36 3.45 8.63
N ALA A 163 5.98 3.46 7.45
CA ALA A 163 5.35 3.11 6.19
C ALA A 163 6.18 2.12 5.35
N PRO A 164 6.48 0.92 5.87
CA PRO A 164 7.12 -0.12 5.05
C PRO A 164 6.19 -0.57 3.93
N PHE A 165 6.73 -0.75 2.73
CA PHE A 165 5.98 -1.01 1.51
C PHE A 165 6.62 -2.11 0.64
N GLY A 166 5.85 -3.06 0.18
CA GLY A 166 6.30 -4.18 -0.65
C GLY A 166 6.11 -5.54 0.04
N PRO A 167 6.94 -6.56 -0.22
CA PRO A 167 8.26 -6.53 -0.87
C PRO A 167 8.25 -6.36 -2.39
N PHE A 168 7.11 -6.51 -3.03
CA PHE A 168 6.89 -6.34 -4.48
C PHE A 168 5.54 -5.66 -4.71
N MET A 169 5.35 -5.17 -5.91
CA MET A 169 4.06 -4.74 -6.44
C MET A 169 3.58 -5.81 -7.43
N ALA A 170 2.37 -6.33 -7.25
CA ALA A 170 1.69 -7.15 -8.24
C ALA A 170 0.93 -6.23 -9.21
N THR A 171 1.04 -6.46 -10.50
CA THR A 171 0.28 -5.72 -11.50
C THR A 171 -1.20 -6.14 -11.49
N VAL A 172 -2.09 -5.29 -12.02
CA VAL A 172 -3.55 -5.53 -11.94
C VAL A 172 -3.98 -6.82 -12.63
N ASP A 173 -3.25 -7.27 -13.63
CA ASP A 173 -3.52 -8.51 -14.38
C ASP A 173 -3.11 -9.79 -13.60
N GLU A 174 -2.20 -9.68 -12.65
CA GLU A 174 -1.80 -10.79 -11.78
C GLU A 174 -2.84 -11.08 -10.69
N ILE A 175 -3.63 -10.09 -10.29
CA ILE A 175 -4.66 -10.23 -9.25
C ILE A 175 -6.03 -10.19 -9.89
N LYS A 176 -6.62 -11.36 -10.12
CA LYS A 176 -7.91 -11.50 -10.81
C LYS A 176 -9.09 -10.99 -10.00
N ASP A 177 -9.03 -11.14 -8.69
CA ASP A 177 -10.10 -10.74 -7.78
C ASP A 177 -9.48 -10.17 -6.49
N ILE A 178 -9.51 -8.85 -6.38
CA ILE A 178 -8.99 -8.14 -5.20
C ILE A 178 -9.88 -8.30 -3.96
N TYR A 179 -11.13 -8.71 -4.15
CA TYR A 179 -12.09 -8.89 -3.08
C TYR A 179 -11.99 -10.28 -2.41
N ASN A 180 -11.20 -11.19 -3.02
CA ASN A 180 -11.00 -12.54 -2.54
C ASN A 180 -9.52 -12.78 -2.18
N LEU A 181 -8.95 -11.87 -1.40
CA LEU A 181 -7.57 -11.96 -0.96
C LEU A 181 -7.50 -12.24 0.54
N LYS A 182 -6.70 -13.23 0.92
CA LYS A 182 -6.43 -13.52 2.32
C LYS A 182 -5.30 -12.64 2.84
N MET A 183 -5.53 -11.95 3.96
CA MET A 183 -4.53 -11.15 4.65
C MET A 183 -4.18 -11.77 6.00
N VAL A 184 -2.90 -12.06 6.22
CA VAL A 184 -2.43 -12.64 7.49
C VAL A 184 -1.25 -11.83 8.02
N LEU A 185 -1.34 -11.38 9.27
CA LEU A 185 -0.23 -10.77 9.98
C LEU A 185 0.20 -11.66 11.15
N LYS A 186 1.50 -11.89 11.25
CA LYS A 186 2.11 -12.60 12.36
C LYS A 186 3.14 -11.73 13.06
N VAL A 187 3.16 -11.79 14.38
CA VAL A 187 4.18 -11.13 15.21
C VAL A 187 4.84 -12.21 16.07
N ASN A 188 6.15 -12.38 15.93
CA ASN A 188 6.93 -13.43 16.62
C ASN A 188 6.33 -14.84 16.43
N GLY A 189 5.84 -15.12 15.21
CA GLY A 189 5.23 -16.41 14.84
C GLY A 189 3.76 -16.57 15.25
N ALA A 190 3.23 -15.70 16.12
CA ALA A 190 1.82 -15.73 16.51
C ALA A 190 0.97 -14.92 15.52
N THR A 191 -0.09 -15.52 14.99
CA THR A 191 -1.07 -14.82 14.14
C THR A 191 -1.79 -13.75 14.95
N LYS A 192 -1.78 -12.52 14.43
CA LYS A 192 -2.41 -11.34 15.03
C LYS A 192 -3.54 -10.78 14.19
N GLN A 193 -3.46 -10.92 12.87
CA GLN A 193 -4.56 -10.66 11.95
C GLN A 193 -4.68 -11.86 11.03
N ASP A 194 -5.88 -12.37 10.85
CA ASP A 194 -6.24 -13.37 9.85
C ASP A 194 -7.62 -13.00 9.35
N ARG A 195 -7.65 -12.41 8.14
CA ARG A 195 -8.88 -11.95 7.51
C ARG A 195 -9.18 -12.90 6.36
N THR A 196 -10.35 -13.52 6.41
CA THR A 196 -10.86 -14.48 5.43
C THR A 196 -11.94 -13.84 4.55
N GLU A 197 -12.46 -14.60 3.60
CA GLU A 197 -13.46 -14.21 2.59
C GLU A 197 -14.70 -13.46 3.14
N GLU A 198 -15.09 -13.66 4.40
CA GLU A 198 -16.24 -12.98 5.03
C GLU A 198 -16.05 -11.47 5.15
N HIS A 199 -14.82 -10.98 5.05
CA HIS A 199 -14.48 -9.55 5.12
C HIS A 199 -14.36 -8.88 3.75
N THR A 200 -14.57 -9.60 2.66
CA THR A 200 -14.44 -9.08 1.27
C THR A 200 -15.49 -8.05 0.91
N SER A 201 -16.68 -8.08 1.54
CA SER A 201 -17.70 -7.02 1.38
C SER A 201 -17.17 -5.63 1.78
N GLU A 202 -16.16 -5.58 2.63
CA GLU A 202 -15.54 -4.34 3.09
C GLU A 202 -14.51 -3.79 2.09
N LEU A 203 -13.87 -4.68 1.30
CA LEU A 203 -12.99 -4.25 0.20
C LEU A 203 -13.77 -3.55 -0.93
N GLN A 204 -15.06 -3.87 -1.14
CA GLN A 204 -15.91 -3.11 -2.07
C GLN A 204 -16.03 -1.64 -1.66
N SER A 205 -16.13 -1.38 -0.36
CA SER A 205 -16.13 0.00 0.15
C SER A 205 -14.79 0.70 -0.08
N GLN A 206 -13.67 -0.04 -0.11
CA GLN A 206 -12.34 0.52 -0.38
C GLN A 206 -12.16 0.92 -1.84
N ALA A 207 -12.63 0.12 -2.78
CA ALA A 207 -12.59 0.50 -4.19
C ALA A 207 -13.45 1.75 -4.46
N SER A 208 -14.65 1.82 -3.89
CA SER A 208 -15.50 3.02 -3.98
C SER A 208 -14.90 4.22 -3.24
N LEU A 209 -14.05 4.01 -2.24
CA LEU A 209 -13.31 5.05 -1.52
C LEU A 209 -12.13 5.59 -2.30
N VAL A 210 -11.36 4.73 -2.98
CA VAL A 210 -10.34 5.17 -3.93
C VAL A 210 -11.00 6.07 -4.98
N CYS A 211 -12.17 5.70 -5.49
CA CYS A 211 -12.96 6.50 -6.43
C CYS A 211 -13.33 7.87 -5.87
N ARG A 212 -13.87 7.95 -4.65
CA ARG A 212 -14.24 9.22 -4.01
C ARG A 212 -13.04 10.13 -3.78
N LEU A 213 -11.90 9.60 -3.37
CA LEU A 213 -10.66 10.37 -3.22
C LEU A 213 -10.15 10.94 -4.55
N LEU A 214 -10.37 10.22 -5.65
CA LEU A 214 -10.04 10.69 -7.00
C LEU A 214 -11.02 11.78 -7.47
N LEU A 215 -12.29 11.71 -7.03
CA LEU A 215 -13.33 12.68 -7.38
C LEU A 215 -13.17 14.05 -6.71
N GLU A 216 -12.60 14.13 -5.52
CA GLU A 216 -12.53 15.37 -4.72
C GLU A 216 -11.36 16.31 -5.07
N LYS A 217 -10.49 15.97 -6.01
CA LYS A 217 -9.33 16.80 -6.35
C LYS A 217 -9.62 17.89 -7.35
N LYS A 218 -9.57 19.14 -6.88
CA LYS A 218 -9.71 20.37 -7.69
C LYS A 218 -8.44 20.83 -8.44
N HIS A 219 -7.31 20.10 -8.36
CA HIS A 219 -6.08 20.46 -9.08
C HIS A 219 -5.31 19.25 -9.57
N PRO A 220 -4.68 19.33 -10.76
CA PRO A 220 -3.88 18.23 -11.32
C PRO A 220 -2.56 18.12 -10.52
N SER A 221 -2.62 17.48 -9.38
CA SER A 221 -1.42 17.00 -8.72
C SER A 221 -1.54 15.48 -8.67
N ARG A 222 -0.56 14.77 -9.23
CA ARG A 222 -0.45 13.32 -9.15
C ARG A 222 -0.69 12.86 -7.72
N ALA A 223 -1.57 11.89 -7.56
CA ALA A 223 -1.90 11.33 -6.27
C ALA A 223 -1.56 9.85 -6.28
N ASP A 224 -0.55 9.51 -5.54
CA ASP A 224 -0.28 8.12 -5.20
C ASP A 224 -1.14 7.77 -3.99
N ILE A 225 -2.04 6.82 -4.13
CA ILE A 225 -2.86 6.29 -3.05
C ILE A 225 -2.31 4.92 -2.72
N VAL A 226 -2.03 4.67 -1.46
CA VAL A 226 -1.41 3.42 -1.03
C VAL A 226 -2.26 2.76 0.05
N CYS A 227 -2.87 1.62 -0.25
CA CYS A 227 -3.55 0.68 0.68
C CYS A 227 -3.12 -0.79 0.40
N ARG A 228 -3.41 -1.89 1.11
CA ARG A 228 -2.59 -3.15 1.19
C ARG A 228 -3.22 -4.50 0.89
N LEU A 229 -2.47 -5.48 0.36
CA LEU A 229 -2.92 -6.83 -0.01
C LEU A 229 -1.98 -7.99 0.30
N HIS A 230 -2.55 -9.18 0.52
CA HIS A 230 -1.83 -10.45 0.49
C HIS A 230 -2.59 -11.46 -0.38
N PRO A 231 -2.02 -12.00 -1.49
CA PRO A 231 -2.62 -13.09 -2.25
C PRO A 231 -2.53 -14.40 -1.46
N ASP A 232 -3.59 -15.22 -1.53
CA ASP A 232 -3.53 -16.58 -1.00
C ASP A 232 -2.47 -17.38 -1.74
N ASN A 233 -1.58 -18.00 -1.01
CA ASN A 233 -0.63 -18.96 -1.54
C ASN A 233 -1.39 -20.20 -2.03
N GLN A 234 -1.29 -20.51 -3.30
CA GLN A 234 -1.46 -21.86 -3.80
C GLN A 234 -0.26 -22.73 -3.42
#